data_39fc529cb823c8d1fea025ac69be0fe3
#
_entry.id   39fc529cb823c8d1fea025ac69be0fe3
#
_cell.length_a   1.000
_cell.length_b   1.000
_cell.length_c   1.000
_cell.angle_alpha   90.00
_cell.angle_beta   90.00
_cell.angle_gamma   90.00
#
_symmetry.space_group_name_H-M   'P 1'
#
loop_
_entity.id
_entity.type
_entity.pdbx_description
1 polymer ?
#
loop_
_entity_poly.entity_id
_entity_poly.type
_entity_poly.pdbx_seq_one_letter_code
_entity_poly.pdbx_strand_id
1 'polypeptide(L)'
;DYWPQWPVAVNWLAVGDATAKALSAAGFVPQWPESGFNSEAALAMPSLQQMEGQKVLILRGETGRELFTDTLRARGATVERIPLYRRRCHPSLKWPSPAPDAVMVTSVESWHCIQQCGGAKLHDTLIIAGSERIAQAIHEMGFKSVVAASPHDEDMVGCLKQHR
;
A
#
# COMPACT_ATOMS: atom_id res chain seq x y z
N ASP A 1 -17.02 -16.90 3.64
CA ASP A 1 -17.46 -15.49 3.79
C ASP A 1 -17.60 -15.17 5.26
N TYR A 2 -16.77 -14.24 5.77
CA TYR A 2 -16.75 -13.84 7.18
C TYR A 2 -17.89 -12.87 7.55
N TRP A 3 -18.57 -12.28 6.55
CA TRP A 3 -19.61 -11.29 6.77
C TRP A 3 -20.76 -11.50 5.77
N PRO A 4 -21.75 -12.31 6.12
CA PRO A 4 -22.84 -12.66 5.21
C PRO A 4 -23.77 -11.48 4.87
N GLN A 5 -23.77 -10.41 5.68
CA GLN A 5 -24.60 -9.22 5.46
C GLN A 5 -23.77 -7.95 5.69
N TRP A 6 -23.25 -7.40 4.61
CA TRP A 6 -22.54 -6.13 4.65
C TRP A 6 -23.52 -4.96 4.85
N PRO A 7 -23.17 -3.95 5.66
CA PRO A 7 -24.02 -2.78 5.84
C PRO A 7 -24.12 -2.01 4.53
N VAL A 8 -25.36 -1.89 4.01
CA VAL A 8 -25.63 -1.18 2.73
C VAL A 8 -25.90 0.31 2.92
N ALA A 9 -26.25 0.74 4.15
CA ALA A 9 -26.59 2.13 4.48
C ALA A 9 -25.37 2.93 5.00
N VAL A 10 -24.16 2.61 4.56
CA VAL A 10 -22.94 3.31 4.94
C VAL A 10 -22.21 3.81 3.69
N ASN A 11 -21.47 4.89 3.85
CA ASN A 11 -20.58 5.39 2.80
C ASN A 11 -19.30 4.57 2.80
N TRP A 12 -19.03 3.91 1.69
CA TRP A 12 -17.80 3.16 1.49
C TRP A 12 -16.72 4.05 0.90
N LEU A 13 -15.52 3.97 1.47
CA LEU A 13 -14.35 4.67 0.95
C LEU A 13 -13.19 3.69 0.83
N ALA A 14 -12.52 3.72 -0.31
CA ALA A 14 -11.29 2.99 -0.57
C ALA A 14 -10.12 3.99 -0.70
N VAL A 15 -8.99 3.66 -0.09
CA VAL A 15 -7.78 4.50 -0.23
C VAL A 15 -7.12 4.30 -1.60
N GLY A 16 -7.32 3.13 -2.23
CA GLY A 16 -6.70 2.80 -3.50
C GLY A 16 -7.64 2.12 -4.48
N ASP A 17 -7.31 2.25 -5.77
CA ASP A 17 -8.06 1.76 -6.91
C ASP A 17 -8.40 0.26 -6.83
N ALA A 18 -7.44 -0.60 -6.48
CA ALA A 18 -7.68 -2.04 -6.37
C ALA A 18 -8.77 -2.39 -5.35
N THR A 19 -8.79 -1.69 -4.20
CA THR A 19 -9.84 -1.86 -3.18
C THR A 19 -11.17 -1.33 -3.67
N ALA A 20 -11.17 -0.18 -4.36
CA ALA A 20 -12.38 0.39 -4.95
C ALA A 20 -13.02 -0.57 -5.97
N LYS A 21 -12.22 -1.13 -6.87
CA LYS A 21 -12.66 -2.13 -7.86
C LYS A 21 -13.23 -3.39 -7.18
N ALA A 22 -12.58 -3.89 -6.13
CA ALA A 22 -13.06 -5.05 -5.39
C ALA A 22 -14.40 -4.77 -4.70
N LEU A 23 -14.57 -3.60 -4.09
CA LEU A 23 -15.85 -3.18 -3.49
C LEU A 23 -16.94 -3.05 -4.55
N SER A 24 -16.64 -2.44 -5.70
CA SER A 24 -17.58 -2.31 -6.81
C SER A 24 -18.01 -3.68 -7.36
N ALA A 25 -17.08 -4.61 -7.51
CA ALA A 25 -17.39 -5.98 -7.93
C ALA A 25 -18.27 -6.73 -6.92
N ALA A 26 -18.19 -6.34 -5.64
CA ALA A 26 -19.07 -6.86 -4.57
C ALA A 26 -20.44 -6.14 -4.48
N GLY A 27 -20.72 -5.20 -5.38
CA GLY A 27 -22.00 -4.48 -5.46
C GLY A 27 -22.09 -3.20 -4.62
N PHE A 28 -20.96 -2.69 -4.09
CA PHE A 28 -20.91 -1.42 -3.38
C PHE A 28 -20.58 -0.26 -4.32
N VAL A 29 -20.86 0.97 -3.87
CA VAL A 29 -20.47 2.20 -4.57
C VAL A 29 -19.46 2.94 -3.70
N PRO A 30 -18.18 2.57 -3.76
CA PRO A 30 -17.16 3.23 -2.96
C PRO A 30 -16.78 4.59 -3.55
N GLN A 31 -16.35 5.51 -2.67
CA GLN A 31 -15.59 6.70 -3.03
C GLN A 31 -14.10 6.37 -2.96
N TRP A 32 -13.29 6.97 -3.83
CA TRP A 32 -11.82 6.86 -3.76
C TRP A 32 -11.17 8.08 -4.42
N PRO A 33 -9.90 8.40 -4.10
CA PRO A 33 -9.19 9.51 -4.74
C PRO A 33 -9.03 9.25 -6.25
N GLU A 34 -9.20 10.26 -7.07
CA GLU A 34 -8.99 10.18 -8.52
C GLU A 34 -7.50 9.94 -8.88
N SER A 35 -6.59 10.38 -8.00
CA SER A 35 -5.16 10.21 -8.14
C SER A 35 -4.47 10.11 -6.78
N GLY A 36 -3.22 9.64 -6.76
CA GLY A 36 -2.39 9.58 -5.56
C GLY A 36 -2.55 8.30 -4.73
N PHE A 37 -3.63 7.57 -4.81
CA PHE A 37 -3.91 6.25 -4.19
C PHE A 37 -3.21 5.98 -2.84
N ASN A 38 -3.23 6.98 -1.96
CA ASN A 38 -2.59 6.94 -0.64
C ASN A 38 -3.46 7.66 0.41
N SER A 39 -3.05 7.60 1.67
CA SER A 39 -3.81 8.21 2.77
C SER A 39 -3.95 9.72 2.60
N GLU A 40 -2.95 10.40 2.10
CA GLU A 40 -2.92 11.84 1.87
C GLU A 40 -3.97 12.25 0.82
N ALA A 41 -4.00 11.57 -0.31
CA ALA A 41 -4.98 11.81 -1.37
C ALA A 41 -6.41 11.52 -0.88
N ALA A 42 -6.61 10.42 -0.16
CA ALA A 42 -7.92 10.11 0.42
C ALA A 42 -8.36 11.19 1.43
N LEU A 43 -7.46 11.66 2.31
CA LEU A 43 -7.73 12.73 3.26
C LEU A 43 -7.99 14.09 2.61
N ALA A 44 -7.56 14.30 1.37
CA ALA A 44 -7.85 15.50 0.59
C ALA A 44 -9.28 15.52 -0.01
N MET A 45 -9.97 14.39 -0.04
CA MET A 45 -11.33 14.28 -0.60
C MET A 45 -12.31 15.19 0.15
N PRO A 46 -13.24 15.86 -0.56
CA PRO A 46 -14.24 16.75 0.06
C PRO A 46 -15.07 16.06 1.14
N SER A 47 -15.42 14.79 0.93
CA SER A 47 -16.23 13.98 1.86
C SER A 47 -15.57 13.74 3.23
N LEU A 48 -14.25 13.95 3.35
CA LEU A 48 -13.51 13.76 4.59
C LEU A 48 -13.06 15.08 5.26
N GLN A 49 -13.47 16.25 4.74
CA GLN A 49 -13.04 17.55 5.30
C GLN A 49 -13.81 17.94 6.56
N GLN A 50 -15.10 17.63 6.62
CA GLN A 50 -15.98 17.97 7.75
C GLN A 50 -16.48 16.68 8.37
N MET A 51 -15.84 16.27 9.47
CA MET A 51 -16.08 14.96 10.09
C MET A 51 -16.68 15.05 11.50
N GLU A 52 -17.08 16.27 11.94
CA GLU A 52 -17.68 16.49 13.26
C GLU A 52 -18.89 15.58 13.47
N GLY A 53 -18.88 14.81 14.56
CA GLY A 53 -19.95 13.88 14.93
C GLY A 53 -20.06 12.63 14.04
N GLN A 54 -19.23 12.49 13.02
CA GLN A 54 -19.23 11.30 12.15
C GLN A 54 -18.57 10.10 12.84
N LYS A 55 -19.11 8.90 12.59
CA LYS A 55 -18.51 7.64 13.03
C LYS A 55 -17.82 6.98 11.85
N VAL A 56 -16.55 6.66 12.00
CA VAL A 56 -15.72 6.04 10.95
C VAL A 56 -15.17 4.73 11.45
N LEU A 57 -15.39 3.66 10.68
CA LEU A 57 -14.77 2.37 10.88
C LEU A 57 -13.67 2.16 9.82
N ILE A 58 -12.44 1.98 10.28
CA ILE A 58 -11.30 1.73 9.40
C ILE A 58 -10.98 0.23 9.41
N LEU A 59 -11.17 -0.40 8.26
CA LEU A 59 -10.80 -1.79 8.00
C LEU A 59 -9.39 -1.80 7.35
N ARG A 60 -8.38 -2.32 8.06
CA ARG A 60 -6.98 -2.21 7.61
C ARG A 60 -6.11 -3.37 8.09
N GLY A 61 -4.85 -3.38 7.70
CA GLY A 61 -3.84 -4.23 8.30
C GLY A 61 -3.54 -3.82 9.75
N GLU A 62 -3.06 -4.75 10.57
CA GLU A 62 -2.71 -4.53 11.99
C GLU A 62 -1.68 -3.39 12.16
N THR A 63 -0.71 -3.31 11.26
CA THR A 63 0.33 -2.28 11.24
C THR A 63 0.11 -1.29 10.09
N GLY A 64 0.68 -0.11 10.19
CA GLY A 64 0.67 0.94 9.19
C GLY A 64 0.62 2.33 9.81
N ARG A 65 0.66 3.37 8.95
CA ARG A 65 0.68 4.79 9.38
C ARG A 65 -0.62 5.17 10.09
N GLU A 66 -0.51 5.93 11.18
CA GLU A 66 -1.66 6.44 11.94
C GLU A 66 -2.26 7.72 11.33
N LEU A 67 -1.57 8.33 10.36
CA LEU A 67 -1.96 9.59 9.72
C LEU A 67 -3.47 9.68 9.41
N PHE A 68 -4.04 8.63 8.82
CA PHE A 68 -5.45 8.61 8.44
C PHE A 68 -6.38 8.70 9.66
N THR A 69 -6.09 7.89 10.67
CA THR A 69 -6.84 7.86 11.94
C THR A 69 -6.76 9.18 12.69
N ASP A 70 -5.54 9.70 12.82
CA ASP A 70 -5.28 10.90 13.61
C ASP A 70 -5.89 12.15 12.94
N THR A 71 -5.79 12.23 11.61
CA THR A 71 -6.40 13.34 10.87
C THR A 71 -7.92 13.33 10.97
N LEU A 72 -8.57 12.18 10.83
CA LEU A 72 -10.03 12.10 10.96
C LEU A 72 -10.51 12.45 12.38
N ARG A 73 -9.79 12.02 13.40
CA ARG A 73 -10.07 12.40 14.79
C ARG A 73 -9.89 13.91 15.00
N ALA A 74 -8.83 14.49 14.47
CA ALA A 74 -8.60 15.94 14.53
C ALA A 74 -9.70 16.75 13.82
N ARG A 75 -10.39 16.14 12.84
CA ARG A 75 -11.56 16.70 12.15
C ARG A 75 -12.89 16.43 12.86
N GLY A 76 -12.88 15.88 14.08
CA GLY A 76 -14.07 15.66 14.92
C GLY A 76 -14.75 14.30 14.75
N ALA A 77 -14.17 13.34 14.00
CA ALA A 77 -14.74 12.01 13.86
C ALA A 77 -14.47 11.12 15.08
N THR A 78 -15.43 10.26 15.41
CA THR A 78 -15.19 9.08 16.26
C THR A 78 -14.66 7.95 15.35
N VAL A 79 -13.40 7.54 15.56
CA VAL A 79 -12.74 6.56 14.69
C VAL A 79 -12.46 5.28 15.44
N GLU A 80 -13.02 4.17 14.92
CA GLU A 80 -12.70 2.80 15.32
C GLU A 80 -11.88 2.11 14.24
N ARG A 81 -11.05 1.13 14.65
CA ARG A 81 -10.20 0.36 13.73
C ARG A 81 -10.39 -1.12 13.96
N ILE A 82 -10.54 -1.87 12.89
CA ILE A 82 -10.57 -3.33 12.91
C ILE A 82 -9.41 -3.84 12.05
N PRO A 83 -8.41 -4.49 12.66
CA PRO A 83 -7.36 -5.15 11.91
C PRO A 83 -7.90 -6.42 11.26
N LEU A 84 -7.87 -6.46 9.91
CA LEU A 84 -8.35 -7.60 9.13
C LEU A 84 -7.24 -8.59 8.77
N TYR A 85 -5.99 -8.12 8.71
CA TYR A 85 -4.85 -8.94 8.33
C TYR A 85 -3.56 -8.45 8.99
N ARG A 86 -2.59 -9.36 9.06
CA ARG A 86 -1.22 -9.07 9.51
C ARG A 86 -0.25 -9.42 8.39
N ARG A 87 0.65 -8.49 8.07
CA ARG A 87 1.77 -8.77 7.18
C ARG A 87 2.90 -9.42 7.99
N ARG A 88 3.51 -10.45 7.44
CA ARG A 88 4.68 -11.11 8.04
C ARG A 88 5.69 -11.43 6.96
N CYS A 89 6.96 -11.32 7.30
CA CYS A 89 8.02 -11.85 6.44
C CYS A 89 7.90 -13.38 6.40
N HIS A 90 8.09 -13.95 5.23
CA HIS A 90 8.13 -15.41 5.10
C HIS A 90 9.40 -15.94 5.79
N PRO A 91 9.31 -16.86 6.77
CA PRO A 91 10.45 -17.26 7.58
C PRO A 91 11.51 -18.01 6.78
N SER A 92 11.17 -18.54 5.61
CA SER A 92 12.04 -19.38 4.78
C SER A 92 11.96 -18.95 3.31
N LEU A 93 12.27 -17.67 3.02
CA LEU A 93 12.38 -17.21 1.66
C LEU A 93 13.53 -17.95 0.95
N LYS A 94 13.18 -18.78 -0.02
CA LYS A 94 14.18 -19.42 -0.88
C LYS A 94 14.52 -18.46 -2.02
N TRP A 95 15.76 -18.03 -2.06
CA TRP A 95 16.25 -17.25 -3.18
C TRP A 95 16.26 -18.09 -4.47
N PRO A 96 15.85 -17.53 -5.59
CA PRO A 96 15.96 -18.21 -6.87
C PRO A 96 17.44 -18.48 -7.22
N SER A 97 17.68 -19.57 -7.93
CA SER A 97 18.99 -19.88 -8.48
C SER A 97 18.82 -20.19 -9.97
N PRO A 98 19.44 -19.40 -10.86
CA PRO A 98 20.34 -18.27 -10.59
C PRO A 98 19.66 -17.09 -9.89
N ALA A 99 20.47 -16.13 -9.41
CA ALA A 99 19.95 -14.89 -8.83
C ALA A 99 19.11 -14.11 -9.88
N PRO A 100 18.06 -13.37 -9.46
CA PRO A 100 17.24 -12.62 -10.41
C PRO A 100 18.00 -11.44 -10.99
N ASP A 101 17.79 -11.14 -12.26
CA ASP A 101 18.35 -9.95 -12.93
C ASP A 101 17.73 -8.66 -12.39
N ALA A 102 16.49 -8.71 -11.93
CA ALA A 102 15.78 -7.57 -11.36
C ALA A 102 14.84 -7.98 -10.22
N VAL A 103 14.61 -7.06 -9.27
CA VAL A 103 13.64 -7.19 -8.19
C VAL A 103 12.74 -5.97 -8.16
N MET A 104 11.43 -6.17 -8.21
CA MET A 104 10.42 -5.12 -8.08
C MET A 104 9.96 -5.02 -6.63
N VAL A 105 10.03 -3.82 -6.06
CA VAL A 105 9.68 -3.55 -4.65
C VAL A 105 8.51 -2.58 -4.60
N THR A 106 7.36 -3.05 -4.10
CA THR A 106 6.11 -2.28 -4.03
C THR A 106 5.76 -1.80 -2.63
N SER A 107 6.54 -2.18 -1.60
CA SER A 107 6.38 -1.66 -0.24
C SER A 107 7.70 -1.66 0.54
N VAL A 108 7.84 -0.74 1.49
CA VAL A 108 8.99 -0.68 2.39
C VAL A 108 9.07 -1.93 3.26
N GLU A 109 7.92 -2.45 3.69
CA GLU A 109 7.85 -3.68 4.49
C GLU A 109 8.38 -4.89 3.72
N SER A 110 8.03 -5.01 2.42
CA SER A 110 8.56 -6.11 1.59
C SER A 110 10.07 -5.99 1.40
N TRP A 111 10.60 -4.76 1.26
CA TRP A 111 12.03 -4.54 1.21
C TRP A 111 12.74 -4.99 2.50
N HIS A 112 12.23 -4.60 3.66
CA HIS A 112 12.76 -5.06 4.94
C HIS A 112 12.74 -6.59 5.06
N CYS A 113 11.67 -7.25 4.62
CA CYS A 113 11.59 -8.71 4.61
C CYS A 113 12.65 -9.36 3.71
N ILE A 114 12.88 -8.78 2.52
CA ILE A 114 13.91 -9.21 1.58
C ILE A 114 15.29 -9.13 2.24
N GLN A 115 15.60 -8.02 2.92
CA GLN A 115 16.88 -7.84 3.59
C GLN A 115 17.10 -8.84 4.72
N GLN A 116 16.09 -9.10 5.54
CA GLN A 116 16.15 -10.10 6.60
C GLN A 116 16.39 -11.51 6.07
N CYS A 117 15.93 -11.81 4.86
CA CYS A 117 16.05 -13.13 4.25
C CYS A 117 17.28 -13.29 3.33
N GLY A 118 18.25 -12.41 3.40
CA GLY A 118 19.50 -12.52 2.64
C GLY A 118 19.64 -11.55 1.49
N GLY A 119 19.14 -10.33 1.65
CA GLY A 119 19.17 -9.22 0.67
C GLY A 119 20.57 -8.82 0.21
N ALA A 120 21.64 -9.15 0.95
CA ALA A 120 23.02 -8.93 0.53
C ALA A 120 23.37 -9.55 -0.85
N LYS A 121 22.59 -10.54 -1.31
CA LYS A 121 22.74 -11.15 -2.63
C LYS A 121 22.26 -10.24 -3.79
N LEU A 122 21.67 -9.10 -3.47
CA LEU A 122 21.05 -8.18 -4.45
C LEU A 122 21.95 -6.99 -4.83
N HIS A 123 23.24 -6.96 -4.44
CA HIS A 123 24.12 -5.82 -4.76
C HIS A 123 24.25 -5.56 -6.26
N ASP A 124 24.24 -6.62 -7.07
CA ASP A 124 24.39 -6.53 -8.53
C ASP A 124 23.04 -6.67 -9.27
N THR A 125 21.93 -6.70 -8.52
CA THR A 125 20.60 -6.86 -9.08
C THR A 125 19.96 -5.49 -9.31
N LEU A 126 19.30 -5.28 -10.46
CA LEU A 126 18.50 -4.10 -10.71
C LEU A 126 17.31 -4.06 -9.73
N ILE A 127 17.21 -3.03 -8.91
CA ILE A 127 16.08 -2.86 -7.99
C ILE A 127 15.18 -1.75 -8.53
N ILE A 128 13.90 -2.09 -8.73
CA ILE A 128 12.87 -1.17 -9.21
C ILE A 128 11.93 -0.88 -8.05
N ALA A 129 11.88 0.38 -7.63
CA ALA A 129 11.01 0.87 -6.56
C ALA A 129 9.71 1.43 -7.14
N GLY A 130 8.58 1.06 -6.57
CA GLY A 130 7.25 1.55 -6.99
C GLY A 130 6.94 2.98 -6.54
N SER A 131 7.83 3.65 -5.81
CA SER A 131 7.71 5.06 -5.41
C SER A 131 9.02 5.59 -4.84
N GLU A 132 9.19 6.92 -4.82
CA GLU A 132 10.33 7.60 -4.20
C GLU A 132 10.54 7.20 -2.73
N ARG A 133 9.46 7.06 -1.95
CA ARG A 133 9.55 6.63 -0.56
C ARG A 133 10.16 5.23 -0.39
N ILE A 134 9.88 4.33 -1.33
CA ILE A 134 10.46 2.98 -1.34
C ILE A 134 11.94 3.07 -1.76
N ALA A 135 12.26 3.86 -2.78
CA ALA A 135 13.63 4.08 -3.23
C ALA A 135 14.50 4.65 -2.11
N GLN A 136 14.00 5.62 -1.36
CA GLN A 136 14.71 6.18 -0.21
C GLN A 136 15.03 5.11 0.83
N ALA A 137 14.05 4.26 1.21
CA ALA A 137 14.29 3.16 2.15
C ALA A 137 15.33 2.13 1.64
N ILE A 138 15.39 1.92 0.31
CA ILE A 138 16.39 1.08 -0.33
C ILE A 138 17.78 1.73 -0.23
N HIS A 139 17.89 3.03 -0.51
CA HIS A 139 19.14 3.77 -0.47
C HIS A 139 19.70 3.89 0.96
N GLU A 140 18.84 4.08 1.97
CA GLU A 140 19.24 4.12 3.39
C GLU A 140 19.91 2.81 3.85
N MET A 141 19.64 1.70 3.17
CA MET A 141 20.28 0.40 3.42
C MET A 141 21.49 0.13 2.52
N GLY A 142 21.95 1.12 1.75
CA GLY A 142 23.15 1.04 0.92
C GLY A 142 22.95 0.42 -0.46
N PHE A 143 21.71 0.28 -0.93
CA PHE A 143 21.39 -0.25 -2.26
C PHE A 143 21.04 0.87 -3.23
N LYS A 144 21.21 0.60 -4.53
CA LYS A 144 20.75 1.49 -5.61
C LYS A 144 19.41 0.99 -6.15
N SER A 145 18.54 1.91 -6.54
CA SER A 145 17.29 1.57 -7.21
C SER A 145 16.92 2.61 -8.26
N VAL A 146 16.09 2.21 -9.20
CA VAL A 146 15.35 3.09 -10.13
C VAL A 146 13.90 3.17 -9.68
N VAL A 147 13.21 4.28 -9.99
CA VAL A 147 11.83 4.50 -9.56
C VAL A 147 10.93 4.37 -10.77
N ALA A 148 9.92 3.51 -10.68
CA ALA A 148 8.87 3.41 -11.69
C ALA A 148 7.90 4.62 -11.60
N ALA A 149 7.20 4.94 -12.69
CA ALA A 149 6.24 6.04 -12.73
C ALA A 149 5.11 5.87 -11.71
N SER A 150 4.72 4.63 -11.45
CA SER A 150 3.78 4.26 -10.37
C SER A 150 4.03 2.83 -9.89
N PRO A 151 3.41 2.39 -8.78
CA PRO A 151 3.50 1.00 -8.31
C PRO A 151 2.61 0.02 -9.10
N HIS A 152 1.94 0.45 -10.17
CA HIS A 152 1.16 -0.42 -11.03
C HIS A 152 2.06 -1.34 -11.86
N ASP A 153 1.60 -2.55 -12.13
CA ASP A 153 2.38 -3.58 -12.80
C ASP A 153 2.91 -3.13 -14.18
N GLU A 154 2.10 -2.37 -14.93
CA GLU A 154 2.48 -1.87 -16.26
C GLU A 154 3.67 -0.91 -16.18
N ASP A 155 3.67 0.02 -15.22
CA ASP A 155 4.75 0.99 -15.03
C ASP A 155 6.01 0.33 -14.48
N MET A 156 5.86 -0.63 -13.56
CA MET A 156 6.98 -1.40 -13.02
C MET A 156 7.66 -2.22 -14.13
N VAL A 157 6.88 -2.89 -14.98
CA VAL A 157 7.37 -3.64 -16.15
C VAL A 157 7.95 -2.71 -17.21
N GLY A 158 7.33 -1.54 -17.42
CA GLY A 158 7.84 -0.50 -18.31
C GLY A 158 9.22 -0.03 -17.88
N CYS A 159 9.41 0.24 -16.60
CA CYS A 159 10.70 0.62 -16.02
C CYS A 159 11.77 -0.47 -16.21
N LEU A 160 11.41 -1.75 -16.01
CA LEU A 160 12.32 -2.87 -16.25
C LEU A 160 12.81 -2.90 -17.71
N LYS A 161 11.91 -2.68 -18.68
CA LYS A 161 12.27 -2.68 -20.11
C LYS A 161 13.22 -1.55 -20.52
N GLN A 162 13.18 -0.41 -19.80
CA GLN A 162 14.05 0.73 -20.06
C GLN A 162 15.48 0.56 -19.51
N HIS A 163 15.66 -0.34 -18.54
CA HIS A 163 16.93 -0.53 -17.84
C HIS A 163 17.56 -1.91 -18.11
N ARG A 164 17.03 -2.64 -19.04
CA ARG A 164 17.54 -3.92 -19.57
C ARG A 164 18.36 -3.74 -20.86
#